data_041cecf597c76fc81c1b576d43b86b57
#
_entry.id   041cecf597c76fc81c1b576d43b86b57
#
_cell.length_a   1.000
_cell.length_b   1.000
_cell.length_c   1.000
_cell.angle_alpha   90.00
_cell.angle_beta   90.00
_cell.angle_gamma   90.00
#
_symmetry.space_group_name_H-M   'P 1'
#
loop_
_entity.id
_entity.type
_entity.pdbx_description
1 polymer ?
#
loop_
_entity_poly.entity_id
_entity_poly.type
_entity_poly.pdbx_seq_one_letter_code
_entity_poly.pdbx_strand_id
1 'polypeptide(L)'
;MALIEIGERNFLLYLVLPHPLKMALLSRESRAKLDRINSGFNQHAFSGDRAAQYDRLHRYEDDAQHEYPARALVSEVWGAPGRGADGDRFGRALELGAGSGYFTALIAPRARSVIAIEPVADLQKVARERCAAARLENVEIVGATAFDLGAHVPARSIDSAFIIQSLHHFHRRPEVFAELGRVVRPGGSLYLVEPHHNLRRVGRLARKYRRTYRAEAYRNDERHWATHDFLTRGELRALCRHGGFGDVRLESYWIPYSRRLIPSPDLRFRVERILGRVPLVRHIGAVLALVARRHA
;
A
#
# COMPACT_ATOMS: atom_id res chain seq x y z
N MET A 1 20.00 12.58 20.58
CA MET A 1 19.80 11.38 21.42
C MET A 1 18.58 10.65 20.87
N ALA A 2 18.70 9.37 20.52
CA ALA A 2 17.57 8.57 20.04
C ALA A 2 16.55 8.39 21.16
N LEU A 3 15.26 8.58 20.83
CA LEU A 3 14.17 8.43 21.80
C LEU A 3 13.51 7.05 21.74
N ILE A 4 13.67 6.32 20.63
CA ILE A 4 13.08 5.00 20.41
C ILE A 4 14.19 3.98 20.15
N GLU A 5 14.15 2.87 20.87
CA GLU A 5 15.06 1.73 20.71
C GLU A 5 14.24 0.45 20.53
N ILE A 6 14.50 -0.26 19.42
CA ILE A 6 13.82 -1.51 19.09
C ILE A 6 14.19 -2.61 20.10
N GLY A 7 13.17 -3.23 20.70
CA GLY A 7 13.31 -4.24 21.76
C GLY A 7 13.42 -3.69 23.16
N GLU A 8 13.70 -2.40 23.35
CA GLU A 8 14.02 -1.84 24.66
C GLU A 8 12.99 -0.84 25.17
N ARG A 9 12.81 0.30 24.50
CA ARG A 9 12.05 1.42 25.09
C ARG A 9 11.19 2.19 24.09
N ASN A 10 10.17 2.84 24.66
CA ASN A 10 9.25 3.75 23.96
C ASN A 10 8.41 3.08 22.85
N PHE A 11 8.02 1.82 23.07
CA PHE A 11 7.16 1.09 22.16
C PHE A 11 5.82 1.80 21.90
N LEU A 12 5.26 2.49 22.89
CA LEU A 12 4.04 3.28 22.67
C LEU A 12 4.29 4.40 21.64
N LEU A 13 5.40 5.13 21.74
CA LEU A 13 5.75 6.14 20.73
C LEU A 13 5.92 5.50 19.37
N TYR A 14 6.60 4.35 19.31
CA TYR A 14 6.74 3.60 18.06
C TYR A 14 5.40 3.23 17.42
N LEU A 15 4.39 2.87 18.21
CA LEU A 15 3.07 2.51 17.71
C LEU A 15 2.25 3.70 17.22
N VAL A 16 2.29 4.83 17.95
CA VAL A 16 1.34 5.95 17.72
C VAL A 16 1.86 7.03 16.79
N LEU A 17 3.18 7.16 16.62
CA LEU A 17 3.76 8.17 15.77
C LEU A 17 3.61 7.85 14.29
N PRO A 18 3.42 8.87 13.42
CA PRO A 18 3.54 8.71 11.98
C PRO A 18 4.94 8.24 11.59
N HIS A 19 5.04 7.44 10.52
CA HIS A 19 6.29 6.83 10.08
C HIS A 19 7.49 7.80 9.98
N PRO A 20 7.39 9.01 9.38
CA PRO A 20 8.53 9.91 9.28
C PRO A 20 9.09 10.36 10.64
N LEU A 21 8.20 10.64 11.61
CA LEU A 21 8.61 11.02 12.96
C LEU A 21 9.23 9.83 13.71
N LYS A 22 8.64 8.66 13.59
CA LYS A 22 9.15 7.41 14.12
C LYS A 22 10.58 7.15 13.62
N MET A 23 10.79 7.22 12.31
CA MET A 23 12.12 7.03 11.71
C MET A 23 13.14 8.07 12.17
N ALA A 24 12.72 9.32 12.39
CA ALA A 24 13.61 10.36 12.90
C ALA A 24 14.05 10.13 14.37
N LEU A 25 13.21 9.47 15.17
CA LEU A 25 13.45 9.23 16.59
C LEU A 25 14.14 7.88 16.88
N LEU A 26 14.22 6.97 15.91
CA LEU A 26 14.96 5.71 16.02
C LEU A 26 16.47 5.94 16.04
N SER A 27 17.18 5.17 16.85
CA SER A 27 18.64 5.13 16.82
C SER A 27 19.15 4.58 15.47
N ARG A 28 20.43 4.83 15.17
CA ARG A 28 21.07 4.28 13.98
C ARG A 28 21.06 2.74 14.01
N GLU A 29 21.29 2.15 15.15
CA GLU A 29 21.26 0.72 15.34
C GLU A 29 19.86 0.14 15.12
N SER A 30 18.82 0.77 15.72
CA SER A 30 17.43 0.36 15.53
C SER A 30 16.98 0.45 14.07
N ARG A 31 17.44 1.47 13.32
CA ARG A 31 17.17 1.56 11.88
C ARG A 31 17.80 0.41 11.10
N ALA A 32 19.06 0.04 11.42
CA ALA A 32 19.73 -1.09 10.79
C ALA A 32 19.05 -2.45 11.09
N LYS A 33 18.38 -2.57 12.25
CA LYS A 33 17.59 -3.76 12.59
C LYS A 33 16.32 -3.89 11.74
N LEU A 34 15.74 -2.78 11.26
CA LEU A 34 14.45 -2.79 10.56
C LEU A 34 14.47 -3.59 9.26
N ASP A 35 15.54 -3.56 8.48
CA ASP A 35 15.66 -4.36 7.24
C ASP A 35 15.51 -5.86 7.57
N ARG A 36 16.24 -6.33 8.58
CA ARG A 36 16.19 -7.72 9.03
C ARG A 36 14.82 -8.11 9.60
N ILE A 37 14.27 -7.24 10.45
CA ILE A 37 12.97 -7.48 11.10
C ILE A 37 11.86 -7.52 10.05
N ASN A 38 11.84 -6.59 9.11
CA ASN A 38 10.80 -6.54 8.09
C ASN A 38 10.89 -7.71 7.11
N SER A 39 12.09 -8.08 6.67
CA SER A 39 12.30 -9.26 5.83
C SER A 39 11.85 -10.53 6.54
N GLY A 40 12.28 -10.75 7.78
CA GLY A 40 11.88 -11.90 8.57
C GLY A 40 10.39 -11.94 8.87
N PHE A 41 9.76 -10.81 9.16
CA PHE A 41 8.33 -10.73 9.40
C PHE A 41 7.52 -11.14 8.16
N ASN A 42 7.83 -10.58 7.00
CA ASN A 42 7.10 -10.89 5.76
C ASN A 42 7.22 -12.37 5.40
N GLN A 43 8.42 -12.93 5.45
CA GLN A 43 8.65 -14.35 5.20
C GLN A 43 7.87 -15.24 6.18
N HIS A 44 7.89 -14.92 7.48
CA HIS A 44 7.18 -15.71 8.48
C HIS A 44 5.64 -15.54 8.40
N ALA A 45 5.16 -14.33 8.15
CA ALA A 45 3.73 -14.03 8.16
C ALA A 45 2.97 -14.60 6.96
N PHE A 46 3.65 -14.76 5.81
CA PHE A 46 3.01 -15.04 4.53
C PHE A 46 3.53 -16.30 3.82
N SER A 47 4.32 -17.15 4.49
CA SER A 47 4.86 -18.40 3.91
C SER A 47 4.04 -19.63 4.28
N GLY A 48 4.17 -20.69 3.49
CA GLY A 48 3.53 -21.99 3.69
C GLY A 48 2.01 -21.89 3.68
N ASP A 49 1.34 -22.66 4.54
CA ASP A 49 -0.12 -22.66 4.66
C ASP A 49 -0.71 -21.28 4.97
N ARG A 50 0.07 -20.36 5.55
CA ARG A 50 -0.34 -18.99 5.83
C ARG A 50 -0.57 -18.17 4.54
N ALA A 51 0.17 -18.42 3.47
CA ALA A 51 -0.05 -17.76 2.19
C ALA A 51 -1.44 -18.12 1.62
N ALA A 52 -1.80 -19.39 1.60
CA ALA A 52 -3.10 -19.88 1.17
C ALA A 52 -4.23 -19.43 2.14
N GLN A 53 -3.92 -19.39 3.44
CA GLN A 53 -4.86 -18.88 4.45
C GLN A 53 -5.08 -17.38 4.32
N TYR A 54 -4.01 -16.60 4.04
CA TYR A 54 -4.08 -15.18 3.78
C TYR A 54 -5.07 -14.86 2.66
N ASP A 55 -4.94 -15.55 1.54
CA ASP A 55 -5.83 -15.37 0.38
C ASP A 55 -7.30 -15.71 0.70
N ARG A 56 -7.53 -16.77 1.48
CA ARG A 56 -8.90 -17.17 1.89
C ARG A 56 -9.52 -16.24 2.95
N LEU A 57 -8.72 -15.72 3.87
CA LEU A 57 -9.20 -14.84 4.94
C LEU A 57 -9.46 -13.41 4.45
N HIS A 58 -8.70 -12.97 3.45
CA HIS A 58 -8.95 -11.69 2.78
C HIS A 58 -9.99 -11.91 1.67
N ARG A 59 -11.24 -12.01 2.04
CA ARG A 59 -12.35 -11.94 1.08
C ARG A 59 -12.42 -10.52 0.55
N TYR A 60 -11.69 -10.27 -0.51
CA TYR A 60 -11.48 -8.94 -1.07
C TYR A 60 -12.79 -8.25 -1.45
N GLU A 61 -13.80 -9.02 -1.88
CA GLU A 61 -15.13 -8.50 -2.20
C GLU A 61 -15.87 -7.98 -0.96
N ASP A 62 -15.64 -8.60 0.21
CA ASP A 62 -16.28 -8.25 1.48
C ASP A 62 -15.46 -7.30 2.34
N ASP A 63 -14.16 -7.13 2.04
CA ASP A 63 -13.27 -6.27 2.81
C ASP A 63 -13.42 -4.81 2.38
N ALA A 64 -13.86 -3.98 3.33
CA ALA A 64 -14.03 -2.54 3.12
C ALA A 64 -12.77 -1.82 2.65
N GLN A 65 -11.58 -2.33 2.97
CA GLN A 65 -10.31 -1.73 2.54
C GLN A 65 -10.07 -1.95 1.05
N HIS A 66 -10.53 -3.07 0.51
CA HIS A 66 -10.29 -3.50 -0.86
C HIS A 66 -11.44 -3.09 -1.80
N GLU A 67 -12.63 -2.82 -1.26
CA GLU A 67 -13.79 -2.41 -2.05
C GLU A 67 -13.51 -1.17 -2.92
N TYR A 68 -12.89 -0.13 -2.34
CA TYR A 68 -12.60 1.09 -3.09
C TYR A 68 -11.61 0.87 -4.25
N PRO A 69 -10.41 0.29 -4.03
CA PRO A 69 -9.47 0.09 -5.12
C PRO A 69 -10.01 -0.87 -6.20
N ALA A 70 -10.72 -1.93 -5.83
CA ALA A 70 -11.34 -2.82 -6.80
C ALA A 70 -12.34 -2.07 -7.69
N ARG A 71 -13.22 -1.26 -7.10
CA ARG A 71 -14.18 -0.44 -7.85
C ARG A 71 -13.49 0.63 -8.69
N ALA A 72 -12.45 1.27 -8.16
CA ALA A 72 -11.72 2.31 -8.88
C ALA A 72 -10.95 1.75 -10.09
N LEU A 73 -10.46 0.51 -10.02
CA LEU A 73 -9.84 -0.20 -11.15
C LEU A 73 -10.86 -0.58 -12.23
N VAL A 74 -12.03 -1.09 -11.83
CA VAL A 74 -13.08 -1.52 -12.76
C VAL A 74 -13.81 -0.34 -13.37
N SER A 75 -14.06 0.73 -12.59
CA SER A 75 -14.70 1.94 -13.08
C SER A 75 -13.67 2.86 -13.76
N GLU A 76 -14.16 3.84 -14.54
CA GLU A 76 -13.30 4.85 -15.19
C GLU A 76 -12.69 5.89 -14.23
N VAL A 77 -12.77 5.67 -12.92
CA VAL A 77 -12.22 6.58 -11.91
C VAL A 77 -10.69 6.60 -11.93
N TRP A 78 -10.08 5.44 -12.16
CA TRP A 78 -8.66 5.29 -12.41
C TRP A 78 -8.42 5.01 -13.89
N GLY A 79 -7.47 5.70 -14.44
CA GLY A 79 -7.07 5.62 -15.84
C GLY A 79 -6.87 7.03 -16.43
N ALA A 80 -6.07 7.13 -17.47
CA ALA A 80 -5.86 8.37 -18.19
C ALA A 80 -7.05 8.61 -19.14
N PRO A 81 -7.70 9.79 -19.10
CA PRO A 81 -8.67 10.15 -20.11
C PRO A 81 -8.03 10.07 -21.52
N GLY A 82 -8.66 9.38 -22.43
CA GLY A 82 -8.24 9.35 -23.85
C GLY A 82 -7.13 8.36 -24.21
N ARG A 83 -6.73 7.44 -23.34
CA ARG A 83 -5.81 6.35 -23.68
C ARG A 83 -6.56 5.05 -23.91
N GLY A 84 -6.45 4.56 -25.16
CA GLY A 84 -6.72 3.19 -25.57
C GLY A 84 -8.19 2.78 -25.61
N ALA A 85 -8.48 1.91 -26.56
CA ALA A 85 -9.66 1.04 -26.53
C ALA A 85 -9.62 0.16 -25.26
N ASP A 86 -10.73 -0.44 -24.90
CA ASP A 86 -10.80 -1.49 -23.86
C ASP A 86 -9.60 -2.43 -23.98
N GLY A 87 -8.82 -2.58 -22.93
CA GLY A 87 -7.66 -3.46 -22.85
C GLY A 87 -6.27 -2.80 -22.70
N ASP A 88 -6.10 -1.49 -22.98
CA ASP A 88 -4.78 -0.80 -22.79
C ASP A 88 -4.86 0.50 -21.98
N ARG A 89 -5.78 0.58 -21.03
CA ARG A 89 -6.02 1.80 -20.23
C ARG A 89 -4.82 2.19 -19.36
N PHE A 90 -4.08 1.20 -18.88
CA PHE A 90 -2.94 1.41 -17.99
C PHE A 90 -1.58 1.28 -18.67
N GLY A 91 -1.54 0.92 -19.97
CA GLY A 91 -0.29 0.71 -20.69
C GLY A 91 0.56 -0.41 -20.07
N ARG A 92 1.87 -0.20 -19.98
CA ARG A 92 2.76 -1.07 -19.19
C ARG A 92 2.64 -0.72 -17.73
N ALA A 93 2.05 -1.61 -16.94
CA ALA A 93 1.77 -1.41 -15.54
C ALA A 93 2.84 -2.04 -14.64
N LEU A 94 3.08 -1.43 -13.48
CA LEU A 94 3.91 -1.94 -12.40
C LEU A 94 3.06 -2.00 -11.14
N GLU A 95 3.02 -3.15 -10.45
CA GLU A 95 2.41 -3.29 -9.14
C GLU A 95 3.46 -3.63 -8.09
N LEU A 96 3.48 -2.90 -6.96
CA LEU A 96 4.39 -3.14 -5.84
C LEU A 96 3.66 -3.79 -4.68
N GLY A 97 4.15 -4.97 -4.25
CA GLY A 97 3.53 -5.78 -3.20
C GLY A 97 2.25 -6.44 -3.70
N ALA A 98 2.36 -7.25 -4.76
CA ALA A 98 1.23 -7.89 -5.42
C ALA A 98 0.49 -8.91 -4.54
N GLY A 99 1.17 -9.43 -3.50
CA GLY A 99 0.58 -10.40 -2.58
C GLY A 99 0.10 -11.65 -3.32
N SER A 100 -1.15 -12.03 -3.08
CA SER A 100 -1.79 -13.18 -3.77
C SER A 100 -2.27 -12.88 -5.20
N GLY A 101 -1.92 -11.71 -5.77
CA GLY A 101 -2.28 -11.34 -7.14
C GLY A 101 -3.72 -10.90 -7.36
N TYR A 102 -4.46 -10.59 -6.29
CA TYR A 102 -5.87 -10.16 -6.43
C TYR A 102 -6.00 -8.90 -7.27
N PHE A 103 -5.26 -7.85 -6.95
CA PHE A 103 -5.30 -6.60 -7.73
C PHE A 103 -4.60 -6.74 -9.07
N THR A 104 -3.54 -7.55 -9.15
CA THR A 104 -2.91 -7.93 -10.43
C THR A 104 -3.94 -8.44 -11.43
N ALA A 105 -4.83 -9.34 -10.99
CA ALA A 105 -5.88 -9.90 -11.84
C ALA A 105 -6.95 -8.86 -12.26
N LEU A 106 -7.12 -7.78 -11.51
CA LEU A 106 -7.99 -6.66 -11.88
C LEU A 106 -7.28 -5.64 -12.80
N ILE A 107 -5.97 -5.46 -12.67
CA ILE A 107 -5.16 -4.54 -13.47
C ILE A 107 -4.93 -5.13 -14.87
N ALA A 108 -4.54 -6.41 -14.96
CA ALA A 108 -4.07 -7.06 -16.18
C ALA A 108 -5.04 -6.97 -17.37
N PRO A 109 -6.37 -7.18 -17.23
CA PRO A 109 -7.30 -7.03 -18.34
C PRO A 109 -7.38 -5.60 -18.92
N ARG A 110 -6.78 -4.62 -18.23
CA ARG A 110 -6.82 -3.18 -18.55
C ARG A 110 -5.45 -2.60 -18.84
N ALA A 111 -4.45 -3.46 -18.92
CA ALA A 111 -3.06 -3.10 -19.18
C ALA A 111 -2.51 -3.88 -20.36
N ARG A 112 -1.59 -3.29 -21.12
CA ARG A 112 -0.86 -3.99 -22.18
C ARG A 112 0.02 -5.09 -21.59
N SER A 113 0.67 -4.82 -20.49
CA SER A 113 1.46 -5.78 -19.69
C SER A 113 1.55 -5.33 -18.24
N VAL A 114 1.74 -6.29 -17.33
CA VAL A 114 1.91 -6.03 -15.88
C VAL A 114 3.18 -6.69 -15.40
N ILE A 115 4.03 -5.90 -14.71
CA ILE A 115 5.11 -6.41 -13.86
C ILE A 115 4.61 -6.32 -12.42
N ALA A 116 4.48 -7.45 -11.73
CA ALA A 116 4.01 -7.53 -10.37
C ALA A 116 5.15 -7.97 -9.45
N ILE A 117 5.56 -7.08 -8.54
CA ILE A 117 6.67 -7.30 -7.61
C ILE A 117 6.12 -7.86 -6.30
N GLU A 118 6.61 -9.03 -5.90
CA GLU A 118 6.26 -9.69 -4.64
C GLU A 118 7.47 -10.44 -4.06
N PRO A 119 7.95 -10.10 -2.84
CA PRO A 119 9.14 -10.74 -2.29
C PRO A 119 8.91 -12.15 -1.73
N VAL A 120 7.66 -12.53 -1.39
CA VAL A 120 7.36 -13.81 -0.73
C VAL A 120 7.04 -14.88 -1.77
N ALA A 121 7.89 -15.91 -1.87
CA ALA A 121 7.78 -16.96 -2.89
C ALA A 121 6.42 -17.70 -2.90
N ASP A 122 5.87 -17.97 -1.72
CA ASP A 122 4.57 -18.66 -1.62
C ASP A 122 3.41 -17.78 -2.09
N LEU A 123 3.46 -16.46 -1.85
CA LEU A 123 2.48 -15.52 -2.41
C LEU A 123 2.65 -15.39 -3.92
N GLN A 124 3.88 -15.37 -4.44
CA GLN A 124 4.11 -15.41 -5.90
C GLN A 124 3.47 -16.64 -6.55
N LYS A 125 3.56 -17.81 -5.90
CA LYS A 125 2.92 -19.04 -6.37
C LYS A 125 1.40 -18.84 -6.46
N VAL A 126 0.77 -18.37 -5.40
CA VAL A 126 -0.68 -18.10 -5.38
C VAL A 126 -1.07 -17.07 -6.46
N ALA A 127 -0.26 -16.02 -6.64
CA ALA A 127 -0.49 -15.01 -7.68
C ALA A 127 -0.40 -15.60 -9.10
N ARG A 128 0.60 -16.47 -9.37
CA ARG A 128 0.71 -17.15 -10.67
C ARG A 128 -0.46 -18.09 -10.93
N GLU A 129 -0.88 -18.86 -9.92
CA GLU A 129 -2.05 -19.75 -10.02
C GLU A 129 -3.33 -18.94 -10.32
N ARG A 130 -3.52 -17.80 -9.66
CA ARG A 130 -4.64 -16.88 -9.93
C ARG A 130 -4.61 -16.32 -11.33
N CYS A 131 -3.47 -15.85 -11.81
CA CYS A 131 -3.32 -15.33 -13.17
C CYS A 131 -3.58 -16.43 -14.21
N ALA A 132 -3.08 -17.63 -14.00
CA ALA A 132 -3.31 -18.77 -14.89
C ALA A 132 -4.81 -19.16 -14.93
N ALA A 133 -5.47 -19.24 -13.78
CA ALA A 133 -6.90 -19.52 -13.70
C ALA A 133 -7.75 -18.46 -14.41
N ALA A 134 -7.31 -17.20 -14.39
CA ALA A 134 -7.95 -16.09 -15.09
C ALA A 134 -7.48 -15.95 -16.57
N ARG A 135 -6.61 -16.85 -17.05
CA ARG A 135 -6.04 -16.84 -18.42
C ARG A 135 -5.36 -15.52 -18.79
N LEU A 136 -4.61 -14.95 -17.85
CA LEU A 136 -3.88 -13.68 -18.03
C LEU A 136 -2.47 -13.99 -18.52
N GLU A 137 -2.19 -13.75 -19.80
CA GLU A 137 -0.91 -14.02 -20.45
C GLU A 137 0.06 -12.81 -20.42
N ASN A 138 -0.44 -11.64 -20.03
CA ASN A 138 0.28 -10.37 -20.02
C ASN A 138 0.85 -9.99 -18.64
N VAL A 139 1.02 -10.95 -17.73
CA VAL A 139 1.50 -10.73 -16.36
C VAL A 139 2.82 -11.42 -16.12
N GLU A 140 3.79 -10.67 -15.62
CA GLU A 140 5.06 -11.16 -15.09
C GLU A 140 5.10 -10.99 -13.57
N ILE A 141 5.20 -12.10 -12.80
CA ILE A 141 5.38 -12.07 -11.35
C ILE A 141 6.89 -12.18 -11.04
N VAL A 142 7.44 -11.10 -10.48
CA VAL A 142 8.89 -10.96 -10.19
C VAL A 142 9.13 -11.09 -8.69
N GLY A 143 10.04 -11.99 -8.32
CA GLY A 143 10.48 -12.23 -6.95
C GLY A 143 11.50 -11.18 -6.51
N ALA A 144 11.06 -9.98 -6.17
CA ALA A 144 11.90 -8.87 -5.76
C ALA A 144 11.23 -8.02 -4.69
N THR A 145 11.99 -7.14 -4.05
CA THR A 145 11.44 -6.12 -3.16
C THR A 145 11.21 -4.81 -3.91
N ALA A 146 10.40 -3.92 -3.34
CA ALA A 146 10.22 -2.58 -3.88
C ALA A 146 11.50 -1.71 -3.86
N PHE A 147 12.56 -2.18 -3.17
CA PHE A 147 13.86 -1.52 -3.10
C PHE A 147 14.81 -1.92 -4.22
N ASP A 148 14.50 -3.01 -4.95
CA ASP A 148 15.34 -3.62 -5.99
C ASP A 148 14.83 -3.36 -7.40
N LEU A 149 13.93 -2.39 -7.60
CA LEU A 149 13.30 -2.11 -8.89
C LEU A 149 14.30 -1.85 -10.01
N GLY A 150 15.47 -1.26 -9.67
CA GLY A 150 16.52 -0.96 -10.62
C GLY A 150 17.05 -2.16 -11.39
N ALA A 151 17.05 -3.33 -10.78
CA ALA A 151 17.52 -4.57 -11.39
C ALA A 151 16.47 -5.22 -12.33
N HIS A 152 15.18 -4.90 -12.17
CA HIS A 152 14.08 -5.61 -12.84
C HIS A 152 13.28 -4.73 -13.79
N VAL A 153 13.27 -3.41 -13.58
CA VAL A 153 12.43 -2.48 -14.34
C VAL A 153 13.27 -1.39 -14.99
N PRO A 154 13.33 -1.31 -16.32
CA PRO A 154 14.06 -0.27 -17.03
C PRO A 154 13.53 1.14 -16.69
N ALA A 155 14.42 2.14 -16.73
CA ALA A 155 14.04 3.52 -16.52
C ALA A 155 13.01 3.99 -17.54
N ARG A 156 12.05 4.82 -17.11
CA ARG A 156 11.01 5.43 -17.95
C ARG A 156 10.21 4.45 -18.81
N SER A 157 10.07 3.19 -18.34
CA SER A 157 9.39 2.13 -19.10
C SER A 157 7.95 1.89 -18.65
N ILE A 158 7.53 2.46 -17.52
CA ILE A 158 6.21 2.21 -16.91
C ILE A 158 5.25 3.38 -17.20
N ASP A 159 4.06 3.05 -17.67
CA ASP A 159 2.97 3.99 -17.90
C ASP A 159 2.16 4.24 -16.64
N SER A 160 1.92 3.19 -15.85
CA SER A 160 1.09 3.24 -14.63
C SER A 160 1.69 2.40 -13.52
N ALA A 161 1.93 2.99 -12.36
CA ALA A 161 2.39 2.28 -11.17
C ALA A 161 1.26 2.18 -10.13
N PHE A 162 1.19 1.03 -9.45
CA PHE A 162 0.17 0.72 -8.44
C PHE A 162 0.83 0.32 -7.13
N ILE A 163 0.35 0.88 -6.02
CA ILE A 163 0.67 0.46 -4.65
C ILE A 163 -0.67 0.34 -3.92
N ILE A 164 -1.13 -0.88 -3.69
CA ILE A 164 -2.45 -1.12 -3.10
C ILE A 164 -2.28 -1.97 -1.84
N GLN A 165 -2.49 -1.36 -0.67
CA GLN A 165 -2.42 -2.02 0.64
C GLN A 165 -1.06 -2.69 0.91
N SER A 166 0.05 -2.07 0.46
CA SER A 166 1.39 -2.62 0.64
C SER A 166 2.43 -1.62 1.18
N LEU A 167 2.30 -0.31 0.89
CA LEU A 167 3.27 0.71 1.30
C LEU A 167 3.42 0.81 2.84
N HIS A 168 2.38 0.46 3.60
CA HIS A 168 2.44 0.47 5.06
C HIS A 168 3.43 -0.56 5.64
N HIS A 169 3.88 -1.53 4.85
CA HIS A 169 4.97 -2.46 5.20
C HIS A 169 6.36 -1.93 4.83
N PHE A 170 6.46 -0.87 4.03
CA PHE A 170 7.76 -0.38 3.57
C PHE A 170 8.36 0.59 4.59
N HIS A 171 9.60 0.33 5.02
CA HIS A 171 10.30 1.17 5.99
C HIS A 171 11.25 2.20 5.35
N ARG A 172 11.67 1.99 4.09
CA ARG A 172 12.49 2.93 3.29
C ARG A 172 11.66 3.58 2.17
N ARG A 173 10.54 4.20 2.53
CA ARG A 173 9.56 4.76 1.59
C ARG A 173 10.12 5.81 0.63
N PRO A 174 11.01 6.74 1.06
CA PRO A 174 11.62 7.70 0.12
C PRO A 174 12.40 7.01 -1.01
N GLU A 175 13.14 5.94 -0.72
CA GLU A 175 13.89 5.16 -1.72
C GLU A 175 12.95 4.54 -2.76
N VAL A 176 11.83 3.96 -2.32
CA VAL A 176 10.81 3.41 -3.22
C VAL A 176 10.24 4.49 -4.13
N PHE A 177 9.97 5.68 -3.61
CA PHE A 177 9.44 6.78 -4.43
C PHE A 177 10.48 7.36 -5.38
N ALA A 178 11.77 7.38 -5.03
CA ALA A 178 12.86 7.72 -5.94
C ALA A 178 12.92 6.71 -7.10
N GLU A 179 12.87 5.40 -6.81
CA GLU A 179 12.83 4.35 -7.82
C GLU A 179 11.58 4.44 -8.72
N LEU A 180 10.40 4.70 -8.15
CA LEU A 180 9.20 4.95 -8.94
C LEU A 180 9.38 6.15 -9.87
N GLY A 181 10.01 7.23 -9.39
CA GLY A 181 10.37 8.39 -10.22
C GLY A 181 11.34 8.06 -11.36
N ARG A 182 12.19 7.04 -11.18
CA ARG A 182 13.12 6.55 -12.20
C ARG A 182 12.40 5.70 -13.26
N VAL A 183 11.53 4.76 -12.82
CA VAL A 183 10.91 3.76 -13.72
C VAL A 183 9.66 4.27 -14.43
N VAL A 184 8.87 5.14 -13.78
CA VAL A 184 7.67 5.72 -14.39
C VAL A 184 8.08 6.81 -15.36
N ARG A 185 7.59 6.73 -16.62
CA ARG A 185 7.91 7.72 -17.65
C ARG A 185 7.26 9.09 -17.34
N PRO A 186 7.79 10.18 -17.89
CA PRO A 186 7.11 11.47 -17.85
C PRO A 186 5.66 11.37 -18.36
N GLY A 187 4.73 12.00 -17.64
CA GLY A 187 3.29 11.91 -17.88
C GLY A 187 2.64 10.59 -17.47
N GLY A 188 3.40 9.61 -16.97
CA GLY A 188 2.88 8.39 -16.38
C GLY A 188 2.17 8.64 -15.05
N SER A 189 1.43 7.66 -14.56
CA SER A 189 0.56 7.80 -13.38
C SER A 189 0.97 6.90 -12.24
N LEU A 190 0.77 7.37 -11.01
CA LEU A 190 0.84 6.59 -9.79
C LEU A 190 -0.55 6.48 -9.16
N TYR A 191 -0.99 5.26 -8.89
CA TYR A 191 -2.22 4.91 -8.19
C TYR A 191 -1.89 4.25 -6.87
N LEU A 192 -2.39 4.80 -5.77
CA LEU A 192 -2.07 4.30 -4.44
C LEU A 192 -3.31 4.27 -3.55
N VAL A 193 -3.47 3.17 -2.81
CA VAL A 193 -4.49 3.03 -1.77
C VAL A 193 -3.87 2.45 -0.51
N GLU A 194 -3.98 3.19 0.60
CA GLU A 194 -3.33 2.81 1.85
C GLU A 194 -4.15 3.16 3.09
N PRO A 195 -4.00 2.43 4.19
CA PRO A 195 -4.62 2.77 5.46
C PRO A 195 -4.18 4.15 5.97
N HIS A 196 -5.14 4.91 6.50
CA HIS A 196 -4.94 6.28 6.95
C HIS A 196 -4.51 6.37 8.42
N HIS A 197 -3.36 6.99 8.67
CA HIS A 197 -2.91 7.36 10.00
C HIS A 197 -3.57 8.69 10.42
N ASN A 198 -4.58 8.62 11.29
CA ASN A 198 -5.35 9.75 11.78
C ASN A 198 -5.65 9.62 13.28
N LEU A 199 -6.29 10.63 13.89
CA LEU A 199 -6.60 10.63 15.32
C LEU A 199 -7.40 9.41 15.78
N ARG A 200 -8.30 8.88 14.94
CA ARG A 200 -9.04 7.64 15.25
C ARG A 200 -8.11 6.43 15.35
N ARG A 201 -7.09 6.36 14.47
CA ARG A 201 -6.07 5.30 14.51
C ARG A 201 -5.24 5.42 15.77
N VAL A 202 -4.75 6.64 16.09
CA VAL A 202 -3.98 6.90 17.32
C VAL A 202 -4.76 6.49 18.56
N GLY A 203 -6.02 6.88 18.69
CA GLY A 203 -6.88 6.49 19.80
C GLY A 203 -7.08 4.97 19.92
N ARG A 204 -7.24 4.26 18.78
CA ARG A 204 -7.32 2.78 18.76
C ARG A 204 -6.00 2.14 19.21
N LEU A 205 -4.88 2.62 18.72
CA LEU A 205 -3.55 2.12 19.09
C LEU A 205 -3.24 2.34 20.57
N ALA A 206 -3.53 3.52 21.11
CA ALA A 206 -3.35 3.80 22.54
C ALA A 206 -4.21 2.88 23.42
N ARG A 207 -5.44 2.61 23.01
CA ARG A 207 -6.31 1.65 23.71
C ARG A 207 -5.78 0.21 23.62
N LYS A 208 -5.34 -0.22 22.43
CA LYS A 208 -4.75 -1.55 22.20
C LYS A 208 -3.45 -1.72 22.99
N TYR A 209 -2.62 -0.67 23.06
CA TYR A 209 -1.41 -0.67 23.91
C TYR A 209 -1.74 -0.95 25.37
N ARG A 210 -2.72 -0.25 25.95
CA ARG A 210 -3.12 -0.45 27.34
C ARG A 210 -3.62 -1.86 27.63
N ARG A 211 -4.31 -2.51 26.67
CA ARG A 211 -4.91 -3.83 26.85
C ARG A 211 -3.96 -5.00 26.55
N THR A 212 -3.07 -4.84 25.59
CA THR A 212 -2.30 -5.95 25.02
C THR A 212 -0.79 -5.66 25.02
N TYR A 213 -0.37 -4.51 24.50
CA TYR A 213 1.03 -4.24 24.13
C TYR A 213 1.87 -3.72 25.29
N ARG A 214 1.27 -3.49 26.46
CA ARG A 214 1.99 -3.09 27.67
C ARG A 214 2.82 -4.25 28.26
N ALA A 215 2.46 -5.50 27.99
CA ALA A 215 3.18 -6.66 28.47
C ALA A 215 4.62 -6.68 27.95
N GLU A 216 5.57 -6.96 28.85
CA GLU A 216 7.00 -6.98 28.52
C GLU A 216 7.34 -8.01 27.45
N ALA A 217 6.78 -9.21 27.56
CA ALA A 217 6.96 -10.27 26.53
C ALA A 217 6.57 -9.82 25.12
N TYR A 218 5.60 -8.88 25.01
CA TYR A 218 5.21 -8.35 23.72
C TYR A 218 6.25 -7.37 23.15
N ARG A 219 6.85 -6.54 24.01
CA ARG A 219 7.86 -5.55 23.60
C ARG A 219 9.19 -6.19 23.25
N ASN A 220 9.55 -7.28 23.90
CA ASN A 220 10.81 -7.99 23.71
C ASN A 220 10.83 -8.85 22.44
N ASP A 221 9.67 -9.13 21.84
CA ASP A 221 9.59 -9.82 20.55
C ASP A 221 9.78 -8.81 19.40
N GLU A 222 10.93 -8.84 18.76
CA GLU A 222 11.30 -7.94 17.65
C GLU A 222 10.27 -7.94 16.51
N ARG A 223 9.53 -9.02 16.30
CA ARG A 223 8.49 -9.09 15.25
C ARG A 223 7.40 -8.04 15.40
N HIS A 224 7.11 -7.61 16.63
CA HIS A 224 6.10 -6.57 16.89
C HIS A 224 6.58 -5.16 16.52
N TRP A 225 7.87 -5.01 16.23
CA TRP A 225 8.48 -3.77 15.73
C TRP A 225 8.55 -3.73 14.20
N ALA A 226 8.12 -4.79 13.50
CA ALA A 226 8.02 -4.75 12.05
C ALA A 226 7.18 -3.56 11.59
N THR A 227 7.59 -2.95 10.49
CA THR A 227 6.89 -1.78 9.93
C THR A 227 5.48 -2.18 9.50
N HIS A 228 4.49 -1.57 10.11
CA HIS A 228 3.07 -1.67 9.75
C HIS A 228 2.43 -0.30 9.96
N ASP A 229 3.00 0.70 9.30
CA ASP A 229 2.76 2.10 9.59
C ASP A 229 1.79 2.72 8.58
N PHE A 230 0.59 3.01 9.03
CA PHE A 230 -0.41 3.72 8.23
C PHE A 230 0.10 5.11 7.83
N LEU A 231 -0.37 5.62 6.72
CA LEU A 231 0.14 6.82 6.10
C LEU A 231 -0.68 8.07 6.47
N THR A 232 0.01 9.19 6.63
CA THR A 232 -0.65 10.49 6.72
C THR A 232 -0.77 11.13 5.32
N ARG A 233 -1.73 12.05 5.19
CA ARG A 233 -1.89 12.83 3.95
C ARG A 233 -0.66 13.68 3.63
N GLY A 234 0.00 14.22 4.66
CA GLY A 234 1.23 15.01 4.52
C GLY A 234 2.40 14.17 4.03
N GLU A 235 2.58 12.99 4.61
CA GLU A 235 3.60 12.03 4.19
C GLU A 235 3.45 11.62 2.72
N LEU A 236 2.25 11.23 2.30
CA LEU A 236 2.00 10.83 0.90
C LEU A 236 2.35 11.96 -0.09
N ARG A 237 1.98 13.21 0.23
CA ARG A 237 2.36 14.35 -0.62
C ARG A 237 3.86 14.59 -0.64
N ALA A 238 4.55 14.43 0.49
CA ALA A 238 5.99 14.56 0.56
C ALA A 238 6.70 13.49 -0.26
N LEU A 239 6.26 12.23 -0.16
CA LEU A 239 6.76 11.11 -0.94
C LEU A 239 6.54 11.32 -2.45
N CYS A 240 5.35 11.77 -2.85
CA CYS A 240 5.08 12.11 -4.26
C CYS A 240 6.06 13.15 -4.77
N ARG A 241 6.25 14.27 -4.05
CA ARG A 241 7.22 15.30 -4.44
C ARG A 241 8.63 14.74 -4.54
N HIS A 242 9.05 13.91 -3.59
CA HIS A 242 10.37 13.27 -3.59
C HIS A 242 10.59 12.40 -4.83
N GLY A 243 9.58 11.64 -5.25
CA GLY A 243 9.60 10.83 -6.48
C GLY A 243 9.33 11.63 -7.77
N GLY A 244 9.16 12.97 -7.69
CA GLY A 244 8.86 13.82 -8.84
C GLY A 244 7.45 13.63 -9.41
N PHE A 245 6.50 13.26 -8.56
CA PHE A 245 5.08 13.20 -8.89
C PHE A 245 4.35 14.46 -8.42
N GLY A 246 3.53 15.05 -9.30
CA GLY A 246 2.65 16.17 -9.02
C GLY A 246 1.21 15.87 -9.36
N ASP A 247 0.39 16.92 -9.53
CA ASP A 247 -1.06 16.80 -9.78
C ASP A 247 -1.75 15.83 -8.81
N VAL A 248 -1.34 15.90 -7.52
CA VAL A 248 -1.73 14.93 -6.50
C VAL A 248 -3.19 15.11 -6.10
N ARG A 249 -4.04 14.21 -6.58
CA ARG A 249 -5.41 14.04 -6.12
C ARG A 249 -5.42 13.01 -4.98
N LEU A 250 -5.82 13.44 -3.80
CA LEU A 250 -5.84 12.62 -2.59
C LEU A 250 -7.22 12.66 -1.94
N GLU A 251 -7.88 11.53 -1.95
CA GLU A 251 -9.21 11.30 -1.38
C GLU A 251 -9.11 10.42 -0.13
N SER A 252 -10.12 10.49 0.73
CA SER A 252 -10.25 9.62 1.90
C SER A 252 -11.59 8.90 1.82
N TYR A 253 -11.61 7.63 2.09
CA TYR A 253 -12.83 6.82 2.08
C TYR A 253 -12.89 5.86 3.27
N TRP A 254 -13.94 4.99 3.30
CA TRP A 254 -14.32 4.22 4.46
C TRP A 254 -14.58 5.16 5.65
N ILE A 255 -15.52 6.08 5.40
CA ILE A 255 -15.99 7.08 6.37
C ILE A 255 -16.76 6.35 7.47
N PRO A 256 -16.67 6.79 8.73
CA PRO A 256 -17.41 6.19 9.83
C PRO A 256 -18.92 6.05 9.54
N TYR A 257 -19.45 4.89 9.81
CA TYR A 257 -20.87 4.56 9.63
C TYR A 257 -21.38 4.49 8.18
N SER A 258 -20.59 4.83 7.16
CA SER A 258 -21.04 4.83 5.76
C SER A 258 -21.60 3.48 5.33
N ARG A 259 -20.94 2.36 5.68
CA ARG A 259 -21.44 1.02 5.34
C ARG A 259 -22.77 0.69 5.99
N ARG A 260 -23.05 1.23 7.18
CA ARG A 260 -24.33 1.04 7.88
C ARG A 260 -25.44 1.92 7.31
N LEU A 261 -25.09 3.17 6.95
CA LEU A 261 -26.06 4.16 6.45
C LEU A 261 -26.34 4.01 4.95
N ILE A 262 -25.37 3.50 4.19
CA ILE A 262 -25.47 3.32 2.74
C ILE A 262 -25.11 1.85 2.41
N PRO A 263 -26.08 0.93 2.49
CA PRO A 263 -25.85 -0.49 2.23
C PRO A 263 -25.42 -0.77 0.78
N SER A 264 -25.97 -0.02 -0.20
CA SER A 264 -25.58 -0.17 -1.61
C SER A 264 -24.11 0.19 -1.83
N PRO A 265 -23.25 -0.75 -2.28
CA PRO A 265 -21.84 -0.49 -2.50
C PRO A 265 -21.58 0.59 -3.55
N ASP A 266 -22.36 0.63 -4.64
CA ASP A 266 -22.19 1.61 -5.73
C ASP A 266 -22.56 3.03 -5.29
N LEU A 267 -23.67 3.17 -4.57
CA LEU A 267 -24.07 4.47 -4.02
C LEU A 267 -23.05 4.93 -2.97
N ARG A 268 -22.61 4.03 -2.10
CA ARG A 268 -21.58 4.33 -1.10
C ARG A 268 -20.28 4.80 -1.75
N PHE A 269 -19.78 4.11 -2.77
CA PHE A 269 -18.59 4.49 -3.50
C PHE A 269 -18.69 5.92 -4.07
N ARG A 270 -19.82 6.28 -4.69
CA ARG A 270 -20.06 7.63 -5.22
C ARG A 270 -20.11 8.68 -4.12
N VAL A 271 -20.84 8.41 -3.05
CA VAL A 271 -21.00 9.35 -1.91
C VAL A 271 -19.67 9.54 -1.18
N GLU A 272 -18.93 8.47 -0.88
CA GLU A 272 -17.64 8.56 -0.20
C GLU A 272 -16.59 9.30 -1.02
N ARG A 273 -16.62 9.21 -2.35
CA ARG A 273 -15.74 10.01 -3.23
C ARG A 273 -15.99 11.51 -3.11
N ILE A 274 -17.23 11.92 -2.94
CA ILE A 274 -17.58 13.33 -2.71
C ILE A 274 -17.17 13.74 -1.29
N LEU A 275 -17.63 13.01 -0.29
CA LEU A 275 -17.38 13.31 1.12
C LEU A 275 -15.88 13.23 1.48
N GLY A 276 -15.12 12.31 0.89
CA GLY A 276 -13.69 12.16 1.11
C GLY A 276 -12.84 13.35 0.65
N ARG A 277 -13.42 14.29 -0.09
CA ARG A 277 -12.80 15.56 -0.50
C ARG A 277 -13.15 16.73 0.43
N VAL A 278 -14.26 16.63 1.17
CA VAL A 278 -14.71 17.68 2.09
C VAL A 278 -13.66 17.91 3.20
N PRO A 279 -13.28 19.17 3.48
CA PRO A 279 -12.14 19.52 4.35
C PRO A 279 -12.10 18.81 5.70
N LEU A 280 -13.19 18.67 6.41
CA LEU A 280 -13.24 17.99 7.71
C LEU A 280 -13.32 16.47 7.55
N VAL A 281 -14.17 15.99 6.65
CA VAL A 281 -14.45 14.57 6.45
C VAL A 281 -13.22 13.82 5.93
N ARG A 282 -12.42 14.44 5.06
CA ARG A 282 -11.18 13.85 4.52
C ARG A 282 -10.15 13.43 5.57
N HIS A 283 -10.28 13.86 6.82
CA HIS A 283 -9.37 13.51 7.92
C HIS A 283 -9.85 12.34 8.77
N ILE A 284 -11.10 11.89 8.60
CA ILE A 284 -11.70 10.83 9.43
C ILE A 284 -11.87 9.49 8.70
N GLY A 285 -11.80 9.44 7.38
CA GLY A 285 -11.83 8.18 6.63
C GLY A 285 -10.66 7.27 7.01
N ALA A 286 -10.90 5.96 6.98
CA ALA A 286 -9.92 4.97 7.42
C ALA A 286 -8.86 4.65 6.37
N VAL A 287 -9.08 5.00 5.11
CA VAL A 287 -8.22 4.69 3.97
C VAL A 287 -8.02 5.95 3.12
N LEU A 288 -6.82 6.07 2.55
CA LEU A 288 -6.44 7.11 1.59
C LEU A 288 -6.34 6.51 0.19
N ALA A 289 -6.86 7.21 -0.81
CA ALA A 289 -6.66 6.91 -2.21
C ALA A 289 -5.97 8.10 -2.88
N LEU A 290 -4.92 7.83 -3.64
CA LEU A 290 -4.10 8.83 -4.30
C LEU A 290 -3.95 8.51 -5.79
N VAL A 291 -4.07 9.54 -6.62
CA VAL A 291 -3.62 9.52 -8.01
C VAL A 291 -2.68 10.70 -8.19
N ALA A 292 -1.51 10.46 -8.79
CA ALA A 292 -0.52 11.48 -9.09
C ALA A 292 0.07 11.24 -10.47
N ARG A 293 0.66 12.30 -11.08
CA ARG A 293 1.33 12.21 -12.37
C ARG A 293 2.82 12.49 -12.23
N ARG A 294 3.63 11.75 -12.98
CA ARG A 294 5.06 11.99 -13.09
C ARG A 294 5.29 13.24 -13.94
N HIS A 295 5.96 14.24 -13.37
CA HIS A 295 6.40 15.41 -14.13
C HIS A 295 7.48 15.06 -15.17
N ALA A 296 7.68 15.97 -16.10
CA ALA A 296 8.71 15.84 -17.12
C ALA A 296 10.13 15.82 -16.53
#